data_49d494b171b613df4b40704a0e33eea1
#
_entry.id   49d494b171b613df4b40704a0e33eea1
#
_cell.length_a   1.000
_cell.length_b   1.000
_cell.length_c   1.000
_cell.angle_alpha   90.00
_cell.angle_beta   90.00
_cell.angle_gamma   90.00
#
_symmetry.space_group_name_H-M   'P 1'
#
loop_
_entity.id
_entity.type
_entity.pdbx_description
1 polymer ?
#
loop_
_entity_poly.entity_id
_entity_poly.type
_entity_poly.pdbx_seq_one_letter_code
_entity_poly.pdbx_strand_id
1 'polypeptide(L)'
;MAPKVKKTPAKLPPFWNRNVLFFCNLQSVFFENQAAADDLIQEIFGAQSYGGRVISILNLLFKNGPNKILLESVPEPHLLDYLSSDLQLSLPTFEVLDHRAYQALHDKLKVKDPSAVDSSVEDLKNHPAEWVDGYVTDSILVKVAARLKKQTITTLEGSQKGNNKYLLYLHQIEQDLPTFETFTASSGSEVATCIKKLFELGYSKAVVKAQIGASGYGMVITATKGFNPESIPDYLFHEGACMVQGWLDHRVREIERIGSPSIQMFLNDDTVFLFDWTEQILSDESVHEGNLSPPPYIKQHRALEEELFRQASIAGKWLHAQGYRGTASTDFLVITRKRKLEAIICEINARVTGATYPAVLARYFKPDGCWNMRNIQFRKSLDGSQLLSAMDRTAVLYRPGDERGIIPFNFNMDSDGKVTKGQFLSLADEPQECGALLDHVWTELPVEWGYARD
;
A
#
# COMPACT_ATOMS: atom_id res chain seq x y z
N MET A 1 -15.54 2.89 -23.74
CA MET A 1 -15.03 4.28 -23.83
C MET A 1 -13.83 4.44 -22.92
N ALA A 2 -12.85 5.27 -23.32
CA ALA A 2 -11.74 5.59 -22.42
C ALA A 2 -12.27 6.38 -21.21
N PRO A 3 -11.76 6.14 -19.98
CA PRO A 3 -12.23 6.86 -18.80
C PRO A 3 -11.80 8.33 -18.85
N LYS A 4 -12.59 9.19 -18.22
CA LYS A 4 -12.19 10.57 -17.95
C LYS A 4 -11.09 10.57 -16.89
N VAL A 5 -10.19 11.54 -16.95
CA VAL A 5 -9.21 11.75 -15.88
C VAL A 5 -9.52 13.08 -15.19
N LYS A 6 -9.62 13.05 -13.87
CA LYS A 6 -9.80 14.24 -13.03
C LYS A 6 -8.64 14.37 -12.06
N LYS A 7 -7.90 15.46 -12.16
CA LYS A 7 -6.90 15.85 -11.17
C LYS A 7 -7.60 16.64 -10.08
N THR A 8 -7.61 16.13 -8.87
CA THR A 8 -8.23 16.75 -7.70
C THR A 8 -7.27 16.74 -6.51
N PRO A 9 -6.04 17.30 -6.68
CA PRO A 9 -5.06 17.25 -5.62
C PRO A 9 -5.63 17.86 -4.33
N ALA A 10 -5.33 17.18 -3.22
CA ALA A 10 -5.80 17.54 -1.88
C ALA A 10 -7.33 17.45 -1.67
N LYS A 11 -8.10 16.86 -2.57
CA LYS A 11 -9.55 16.68 -2.43
C LYS A 11 -9.95 15.23 -2.63
N LEU A 12 -10.69 14.67 -1.68
CA LEU A 12 -11.22 13.32 -1.80
C LEU A 12 -12.12 13.19 -3.03
N PRO A 13 -11.97 12.11 -3.82
CA PRO A 13 -12.88 11.80 -4.89
C PRO A 13 -14.27 11.40 -4.33
N PRO A 14 -15.32 11.40 -5.14
CA PRO A 14 -16.57 10.79 -4.77
C PRO A 14 -16.39 9.27 -4.79
N PHE A 15 -16.00 8.69 -3.65
CA PHE A 15 -15.82 7.26 -3.48
C PHE A 15 -17.13 6.48 -3.70
N TRP A 16 -17.17 5.20 -3.31
CA TRP A 16 -18.30 4.33 -3.59
C TRP A 16 -19.57 4.69 -2.80
N ASN A 17 -20.71 4.73 -3.46
CA ASN A 17 -22.01 4.92 -2.80
C ASN A 17 -22.74 3.58 -2.61
N ARG A 18 -22.02 2.55 -2.13
CA ARG A 18 -22.53 1.21 -1.84
C ARG A 18 -21.86 0.64 -0.61
N ASN A 19 -22.49 -0.33 0.01
CA ASN A 19 -21.95 -1.02 1.18
C ASN A 19 -21.14 -2.25 0.78
N VAL A 20 -20.16 -2.61 1.62
CA VAL A 20 -19.17 -3.64 1.33
C VAL A 20 -18.96 -4.61 2.49
N LEU A 21 -18.72 -5.87 2.16
CA LEU A 21 -18.01 -6.84 2.99
C LEU A 21 -16.54 -6.79 2.55
N PHE A 22 -15.66 -6.29 3.40
CA PHE A 22 -14.26 -6.11 3.09
C PHE A 22 -13.41 -7.19 3.77
N PHE A 23 -12.67 -7.97 2.99
CA PHE A 23 -11.80 -9.03 3.47
C PHE A 23 -10.35 -8.53 3.54
N CYS A 24 -9.73 -8.63 4.72
CA CYS A 24 -8.35 -8.24 4.93
C CYS A 24 -7.38 -9.33 4.44
N ASN A 25 -7.34 -9.55 3.15
CA ASN A 25 -6.57 -10.58 2.49
C ASN A 25 -5.23 -10.08 1.93
N LEU A 26 -4.48 -9.27 2.71
CA LEU A 26 -3.22 -8.67 2.24
C LEU A 26 -2.24 -9.71 1.69
N GLN A 27 -2.13 -10.86 2.34
CA GLN A 27 -1.20 -11.92 1.95
C GLN A 27 -1.53 -12.54 0.58
N SER A 28 -2.76 -12.31 0.08
CA SER A 28 -3.17 -12.71 -1.27
C SER A 28 -2.59 -11.83 -2.39
N VAL A 29 -1.78 -10.81 -2.06
CA VAL A 29 -1.15 -9.92 -3.05
C VAL A 29 -0.22 -10.65 -4.03
N PHE A 30 0.26 -11.82 -3.64
CA PHE A 30 1.04 -12.71 -4.51
C PHE A 30 0.18 -13.69 -5.29
N PHE A 31 -1.14 -13.62 -5.15
CA PHE A 31 -2.12 -14.51 -5.75
C PHE A 31 -1.80 -16.00 -5.47
N GLU A 32 -1.48 -16.80 -6.48
CA GLU A 32 -1.16 -18.23 -6.32
C GLU A 32 0.33 -18.51 -6.05
N ASN A 33 1.20 -17.50 -6.00
CA ASN A 33 2.62 -17.65 -5.69
C ASN A 33 2.84 -17.83 -4.19
N GLN A 34 2.59 -19.06 -3.68
CA GLN A 34 2.65 -19.37 -2.25
C GLN A 34 4.06 -19.20 -1.67
N ALA A 35 5.11 -19.51 -2.44
CA ALA A 35 6.48 -19.36 -1.95
C ALA A 35 6.86 -17.91 -1.68
N ALA A 36 6.41 -16.97 -2.53
CA ALA A 36 6.59 -15.54 -2.27
C ALA A 36 5.73 -15.04 -1.10
N ALA A 37 4.53 -15.60 -0.92
CA ALA A 37 3.68 -15.28 0.22
C ALA A 37 4.29 -15.77 1.54
N ASP A 38 4.86 -16.97 1.56
CA ASP A 38 5.52 -17.55 2.74
C ASP A 38 6.77 -16.75 3.15
N ASP A 39 7.54 -16.26 2.17
CA ASP A 39 8.70 -15.39 2.38
C ASP A 39 8.26 -14.09 3.07
N LEU A 40 7.21 -13.44 2.58
CA LEU A 40 6.62 -12.26 3.21
C LEU A 40 6.17 -12.54 4.65
N ILE A 41 5.51 -13.67 4.90
CA ILE A 41 4.97 -14.02 6.22
C ILE A 41 6.08 -14.19 7.26
N GLN A 42 7.20 -14.79 6.87
CA GLN A 42 8.32 -15.04 7.78
C GLN A 42 8.95 -13.74 8.29
N GLU A 43 8.92 -12.68 7.50
CA GLU A 43 9.58 -11.41 7.85
C GLU A 43 8.62 -10.35 8.39
N ILE A 44 7.32 -10.39 8.08
CA ILE A 44 6.35 -9.45 8.63
C ILE A 44 5.79 -9.96 9.96
N PHE A 45 6.54 -9.83 11.03
CA PHE A 45 6.00 -9.85 12.39
C PHE A 45 5.00 -8.70 12.53
N GLY A 46 3.70 -9.02 12.64
CA GLY A 46 2.63 -8.03 12.76
C GLY A 46 1.73 -7.88 11.54
N ALA A 47 1.86 -8.73 10.53
CA ALA A 47 0.84 -8.87 9.46
C ALA A 47 -0.56 -9.20 10.03
N GLN A 48 -0.61 -9.76 11.24
CA GLN A 48 -1.84 -10.14 11.94
C GLN A 48 -2.78 -8.97 12.25
N SER A 49 -2.28 -7.73 12.30
CA SER A 49 -3.11 -6.54 12.57
C SER A 49 -3.12 -5.56 11.39
N TYR A 50 -2.74 -6.00 10.19
CA TYR A 50 -2.66 -5.11 9.03
C TYR A 50 -4.03 -4.56 8.63
N GLY A 51 -5.06 -5.37 8.75
CA GLY A 51 -6.45 -4.99 8.43
C GLY A 51 -7.00 -3.87 9.30
N GLY A 52 -6.49 -3.69 10.50
CA GLY A 52 -6.86 -2.59 11.39
C GLY A 52 -6.72 -1.21 10.75
N ARG A 53 -5.78 -1.04 9.81
CA ARG A 53 -5.55 0.21 9.07
C ARG A 53 -6.76 0.67 8.25
N VAL A 54 -7.61 -0.26 7.79
CA VAL A 54 -8.76 0.04 6.94
C VAL A 54 -9.98 0.46 7.76
N ILE A 55 -10.04 0.12 9.04
CA ILE A 55 -11.20 0.41 9.92
C ILE A 55 -11.55 1.91 9.89
N SER A 56 -10.55 2.76 10.05
CA SER A 56 -10.74 4.22 10.12
C SER A 56 -11.23 4.85 8.81
N ILE A 57 -11.02 4.19 7.67
CA ILE A 57 -11.33 4.76 6.35
C ILE A 57 -12.44 4.02 5.59
N LEU A 58 -12.87 2.84 6.04
CA LEU A 58 -13.79 2.04 5.23
C LEU A 58 -15.11 2.78 4.95
N ASN A 59 -15.70 3.40 5.99
CA ASN A 59 -16.94 4.16 5.83
C ASN A 59 -16.74 5.52 5.16
N LEU A 60 -15.49 5.92 4.88
CA LEU A 60 -15.15 7.05 4.01
C LEU A 60 -15.03 6.60 2.55
N LEU A 61 -14.50 5.39 2.29
CA LEU A 61 -14.36 4.83 0.94
C LEU A 61 -15.68 4.28 0.38
N PHE A 62 -16.58 3.87 1.26
CA PHE A 62 -17.86 3.28 0.92
C PHE A 62 -19.02 4.09 1.52
N LYS A 63 -20.23 3.81 1.08
CA LYS A 63 -21.41 4.44 1.67
C LYS A 63 -21.44 4.17 3.17
N ASN A 64 -21.55 5.24 3.96
CA ASN A 64 -21.72 5.10 5.40
C ASN A 64 -22.98 4.27 5.71
N GLY A 65 -22.82 3.15 6.41
CA GLY A 65 -23.90 2.22 6.68
C GLY A 65 -23.40 0.85 7.13
N PRO A 66 -24.11 -0.23 6.81
CA PRO A 66 -23.77 -1.56 7.30
C PRO A 66 -22.59 -2.17 6.54
N ASN A 67 -21.41 -1.55 6.62
CA ASN A 67 -20.16 -2.16 6.15
C ASN A 67 -19.63 -3.11 7.22
N LYS A 68 -19.00 -4.20 6.78
CA LYS A 68 -18.32 -5.16 7.68
C LYS A 68 -16.90 -5.40 7.16
N ILE A 69 -15.95 -5.43 8.09
CA ILE A 69 -14.57 -5.86 7.83
C ILE A 69 -14.35 -7.25 8.44
N LEU A 70 -13.70 -8.12 7.67
CA LEU A 70 -13.18 -9.40 8.13
C LEU A 70 -11.68 -9.23 8.33
N LEU A 71 -11.27 -9.21 9.61
CA LEU A 71 -9.92 -8.87 10.07
C LEU A 71 -9.15 -10.11 10.50
N GLU A 72 -7.82 -10.02 10.44
CA GLU A 72 -6.93 -11.08 10.92
C GLU A 72 -6.95 -11.23 12.45
N SER A 73 -7.20 -10.14 13.19
CA SER A 73 -7.20 -10.11 14.66
C SER A 73 -8.16 -9.04 15.20
N VAL A 74 -8.51 -9.14 16.47
CA VAL A 74 -9.32 -8.13 17.17
C VAL A 74 -8.52 -6.82 17.26
N PRO A 75 -9.09 -5.67 16.86
CA PRO A 75 -8.45 -4.37 17.00
C PRO A 75 -8.32 -3.93 18.46
N GLU A 76 -7.40 -3.02 18.76
CA GLU A 76 -7.22 -2.44 20.08
C GLU A 76 -8.44 -1.58 20.48
N PRO A 77 -9.11 -1.89 21.60
CA PRO A 77 -10.41 -1.28 21.90
C PRO A 77 -10.37 0.22 22.19
N HIS A 78 -9.34 0.71 22.90
CA HIS A 78 -9.24 2.15 23.20
C HIS A 78 -8.95 2.98 21.95
N LEU A 79 -8.24 2.40 20.95
CA LEU A 79 -8.08 3.03 19.67
C LEU A 79 -9.42 3.13 18.92
N LEU A 80 -10.26 2.10 18.98
CA LEU A 80 -11.59 2.16 18.38
C LEU A 80 -12.47 3.22 19.07
N ASP A 81 -12.37 3.34 20.40
CA ASP A 81 -13.09 4.37 21.16
C ASP A 81 -12.62 5.79 20.75
N TYR A 82 -11.32 6.00 20.61
CA TYR A 82 -10.76 7.25 20.11
C TYR A 82 -11.25 7.57 18.69
N LEU A 83 -11.17 6.62 17.78
CA LEU A 83 -11.60 6.82 16.38
C LEU A 83 -13.10 7.13 16.28
N SER A 84 -13.95 6.47 17.09
CA SER A 84 -15.40 6.66 17.04
C SER A 84 -15.89 7.85 17.85
N SER A 85 -15.38 8.04 19.07
CA SER A 85 -15.87 9.03 20.02
C SER A 85 -15.17 10.40 19.87
N ASP A 86 -13.83 10.40 19.86
CA ASP A 86 -13.07 11.65 19.75
C ASP A 86 -13.02 12.16 18.32
N LEU A 87 -12.72 11.30 17.33
CA LEU A 87 -12.68 11.69 15.93
C LEU A 87 -14.06 11.68 15.24
N GLN A 88 -15.10 11.17 15.90
CA GLN A 88 -16.48 11.07 15.39
C GLN A 88 -16.56 10.31 14.04
N LEU A 89 -15.64 9.38 13.81
CA LEU A 89 -15.67 8.52 12.63
C LEU A 89 -16.75 7.45 12.78
N SER A 90 -17.57 7.28 11.76
CA SER A 90 -18.43 6.09 11.67
C SER A 90 -17.56 4.89 11.33
N LEU A 91 -17.47 3.91 12.21
CA LEU A 91 -16.69 2.70 12.00
C LEU A 91 -17.55 1.57 11.45
N PRO A 92 -17.00 0.68 10.59
CA PRO A 92 -17.69 -0.55 10.19
C PRO A 92 -17.77 -1.54 11.35
N THR A 93 -18.67 -2.49 11.28
CA THR A 93 -18.62 -3.68 12.14
C THR A 93 -17.47 -4.58 11.71
N PHE A 94 -16.93 -5.40 12.60
CA PHE A 94 -15.85 -6.31 12.26
C PHE A 94 -16.11 -7.74 12.78
N GLU A 95 -15.42 -8.67 12.13
CA GLU A 95 -15.41 -10.08 12.50
C GLU A 95 -13.99 -10.62 12.27
N VAL A 96 -13.53 -11.55 13.09
CA VAL A 96 -12.19 -12.13 12.94
C VAL A 96 -12.23 -13.28 11.96
N LEU A 97 -11.45 -13.17 10.90
CA LEU A 97 -11.16 -14.20 9.92
C LEU A 97 -9.65 -14.14 9.63
N ASP A 98 -8.88 -14.94 10.34
CA ASP A 98 -7.43 -14.94 10.17
C ASP A 98 -7.00 -15.45 8.78
N HIS A 99 -5.73 -15.25 8.45
CA HIS A 99 -5.20 -15.65 7.15
C HIS A 99 -5.37 -17.15 6.87
N ARG A 100 -5.16 -18.01 7.85
CA ARG A 100 -5.29 -19.47 7.67
C ARG A 100 -6.74 -19.86 7.37
N ALA A 101 -7.68 -19.24 8.10
CA ALA A 101 -9.11 -19.44 7.85
C ALA A 101 -9.51 -18.93 6.46
N TYR A 102 -9.00 -17.76 6.04
CA TYR A 102 -9.22 -17.23 4.69
C TYR A 102 -8.67 -18.18 3.61
N GLN A 103 -7.43 -18.64 3.72
CA GLN A 103 -6.84 -19.59 2.76
C GLN A 103 -7.60 -20.93 2.73
N ALA A 104 -8.05 -21.44 3.88
CA ALA A 104 -8.85 -22.65 3.95
C ALA A 104 -10.19 -22.55 3.18
N LEU A 105 -10.71 -21.33 2.96
CA LEU A 105 -11.90 -21.13 2.11
C LEU A 105 -11.67 -21.62 0.68
N HIS A 106 -10.43 -21.57 0.17
CA HIS A 106 -10.12 -22.07 -1.18
C HIS A 106 -10.52 -23.53 -1.37
N ASP A 107 -10.19 -24.39 -0.41
CA ASP A 107 -10.51 -25.82 -0.49
C ASP A 107 -11.97 -26.09 -0.12
N LYS A 108 -12.48 -25.46 0.91
CA LYS A 108 -13.89 -25.55 1.31
C LYS A 108 -14.86 -25.12 0.19
N LEU A 109 -14.52 -24.08 -0.58
CA LEU A 109 -15.34 -23.58 -1.69
C LEU A 109 -15.23 -24.43 -2.98
N LYS A 110 -14.24 -25.34 -3.08
CA LYS A 110 -14.15 -26.33 -4.16
C LYS A 110 -15.12 -27.48 -3.95
N VAL A 111 -15.46 -27.81 -2.72
CA VAL A 111 -16.34 -28.93 -2.38
C VAL A 111 -17.78 -28.51 -2.69
N LYS A 112 -18.51 -29.36 -3.44
CA LYS A 112 -19.94 -29.13 -3.76
C LYS A 112 -20.87 -29.30 -2.56
N ASP A 113 -20.34 -29.70 -1.40
CA ASP A 113 -21.11 -29.91 -0.18
C ASP A 113 -21.35 -28.56 0.55
N PRO A 114 -22.62 -28.11 0.68
CA PRO A 114 -22.94 -26.88 1.38
C PRO A 114 -22.55 -26.89 2.86
N SER A 115 -22.45 -28.08 3.50
CA SER A 115 -22.09 -28.22 4.92
C SER A 115 -20.60 -28.04 5.20
N ALA A 116 -19.76 -28.08 4.15
CA ALA A 116 -18.32 -27.91 4.28
C ALA A 116 -17.87 -26.43 4.39
N VAL A 117 -18.77 -25.48 4.15
CA VAL A 117 -18.48 -24.05 4.30
C VAL A 117 -18.70 -23.64 5.75
N ASP A 118 -17.72 -22.95 6.32
CA ASP A 118 -17.79 -22.43 7.68
C ASP A 118 -19.05 -21.58 7.87
N SER A 119 -19.75 -21.76 8.98
CA SER A 119 -20.98 -21.03 9.30
C SER A 119 -20.79 -19.51 9.19
N SER A 120 -19.58 -19.01 9.51
CA SER A 120 -19.25 -17.60 9.44
C SER A 120 -19.44 -17.00 8.03
N VAL A 121 -19.09 -17.73 6.96
CA VAL A 121 -19.27 -17.23 5.58
C VAL A 121 -20.73 -17.30 5.14
N GLU A 122 -21.47 -18.35 5.54
CA GLU A 122 -22.91 -18.44 5.22
C GLU A 122 -23.73 -17.35 5.95
N ASP A 123 -23.34 -16.97 7.18
CA ASP A 123 -23.99 -15.89 7.93
C ASP A 123 -23.85 -14.52 7.21
N LEU A 124 -22.77 -14.32 6.45
CA LEU A 124 -22.57 -13.13 5.63
C LEU A 124 -23.52 -13.03 4.43
N LYS A 125 -24.18 -14.13 4.05
CA LYS A 125 -25.11 -14.15 2.90
C LYS A 125 -26.29 -13.19 3.07
N ASN A 126 -26.81 -13.08 4.29
CA ASN A 126 -27.92 -12.20 4.63
C ASN A 126 -27.47 -10.77 4.99
N HIS A 127 -26.17 -10.52 5.04
CA HIS A 127 -25.66 -9.17 5.31
C HIS A 127 -26.07 -8.21 4.19
N PRO A 128 -26.55 -6.99 4.50
CA PRO A 128 -27.10 -6.05 3.50
C PRO A 128 -26.09 -5.44 2.56
N ALA A 129 -24.78 -5.61 2.77
CA ALA A 129 -23.77 -5.12 1.84
C ALA A 129 -23.96 -5.71 0.44
N GLU A 130 -23.86 -4.86 -0.56
CA GLU A 130 -24.07 -5.22 -1.97
C GLU A 130 -22.81 -5.84 -2.60
N TRP A 131 -21.64 -5.44 -2.12
CA TRP A 131 -20.34 -5.81 -2.67
C TRP A 131 -19.47 -6.59 -1.71
N VAL A 132 -18.58 -7.37 -2.30
CA VAL A 132 -17.43 -7.99 -1.64
C VAL A 132 -16.17 -7.36 -2.20
N ASP A 133 -15.26 -6.93 -1.36
CA ASP A 133 -13.97 -6.37 -1.73
C ASP A 133 -12.89 -6.82 -0.75
N GLY A 134 -11.64 -6.51 -1.03
CA GLY A 134 -10.48 -6.81 -0.20
C GLY A 134 -9.27 -5.98 -0.59
N TYR A 135 -8.12 -6.29 -0.02
CA TYR A 135 -6.87 -5.66 -0.47
C TYR A 135 -6.60 -5.98 -1.95
N VAL A 136 -6.81 -7.21 -2.35
CA VAL A 136 -6.75 -7.64 -3.75
C VAL A 136 -7.92 -8.55 -4.08
N THR A 137 -8.40 -8.50 -5.31
CA THR A 137 -9.39 -9.47 -5.78
C THR A 137 -8.67 -10.72 -6.29
N ASP A 138 -8.55 -11.72 -5.42
CA ASP A 138 -7.97 -13.02 -5.73
C ASP A 138 -9.06 -14.06 -6.09
N SER A 139 -8.64 -15.28 -6.41
CA SER A 139 -9.56 -16.36 -6.79
C SER A 139 -10.48 -16.79 -5.64
N ILE A 140 -10.03 -16.66 -4.39
CA ILE A 140 -10.82 -16.97 -3.18
C ILE A 140 -11.96 -15.95 -3.05
N LEU A 141 -11.63 -14.66 -3.13
CA LEU A 141 -12.60 -13.58 -2.98
C LEU A 141 -13.72 -13.66 -4.03
N VAL A 142 -13.37 -13.98 -5.29
CA VAL A 142 -14.36 -14.19 -6.35
C VAL A 142 -15.30 -15.35 -6.04
N LYS A 143 -14.78 -16.47 -5.52
CA LYS A 143 -15.59 -17.62 -5.12
C LYS A 143 -16.48 -17.30 -3.92
N VAL A 144 -15.96 -16.58 -2.92
CA VAL A 144 -16.73 -16.09 -1.77
C VAL A 144 -17.86 -15.19 -2.25
N ALA A 145 -17.59 -14.21 -3.09
CA ALA A 145 -18.60 -13.31 -3.63
C ALA A 145 -19.72 -14.08 -4.37
N ALA A 146 -19.34 -15.05 -5.23
CA ALA A 146 -20.32 -15.92 -5.90
C ALA A 146 -21.17 -16.74 -4.91
N ARG A 147 -20.55 -17.30 -3.87
CA ARG A 147 -21.26 -18.05 -2.83
C ARG A 147 -22.27 -17.18 -2.07
N LEU A 148 -21.89 -15.95 -1.76
CA LEU A 148 -22.75 -14.97 -1.09
C LEU A 148 -23.78 -14.34 -2.03
N LYS A 149 -23.77 -14.64 -3.33
CA LYS A 149 -24.59 -14.00 -4.38
C LYS A 149 -24.38 -12.48 -4.43
N LYS A 150 -23.15 -12.05 -4.22
CA LYS A 150 -22.70 -10.66 -4.29
C LYS A 150 -21.68 -10.50 -5.43
N GLN A 151 -21.34 -9.27 -5.76
CA GLN A 151 -20.34 -8.97 -6.80
C GLN A 151 -19.05 -8.47 -6.16
N THR A 152 -17.91 -8.73 -6.80
CA THR A 152 -16.66 -8.03 -6.51
C THR A 152 -16.63 -6.69 -7.25
N ILE A 153 -15.93 -5.70 -6.69
CA ILE A 153 -15.78 -4.36 -7.29
C ILE A 153 -14.92 -4.44 -8.54
N THR A 154 -13.79 -5.13 -8.43
CA THR A 154 -12.89 -5.38 -9.57
C THR A 154 -12.94 -6.84 -9.99
N THR A 155 -12.48 -7.13 -11.20
CA THR A 155 -12.37 -8.51 -11.68
C THR A 155 -11.06 -9.13 -11.20
N LEU A 156 -10.99 -10.48 -11.13
CA LEU A 156 -9.73 -11.19 -10.85
C LEU A 156 -8.65 -10.78 -11.86
N GLU A 157 -8.98 -10.78 -13.13
CA GLU A 157 -8.06 -10.40 -14.21
C GLU A 157 -7.58 -8.95 -14.07
N GLY A 158 -8.48 -8.02 -13.75
CA GLY A 158 -8.14 -6.60 -13.51
C GLY A 158 -7.21 -6.42 -12.32
N SER A 159 -7.41 -7.19 -11.26
CA SER A 159 -6.55 -7.19 -10.08
C SER A 159 -5.15 -7.75 -10.39
N GLN A 160 -5.07 -8.91 -11.04
CA GLN A 160 -3.81 -9.55 -11.41
C GLN A 160 -3.00 -8.70 -12.40
N LYS A 161 -3.62 -8.28 -13.51
CA LYS A 161 -2.96 -7.44 -14.53
C LYS A 161 -2.55 -6.09 -13.97
N GLY A 162 -3.40 -5.49 -13.10
CA GLY A 162 -3.12 -4.19 -12.49
C GLY A 162 -1.90 -4.18 -11.57
N ASN A 163 -1.60 -5.32 -10.93
CA ASN A 163 -0.41 -5.48 -10.07
C ASN A 163 0.80 -6.07 -10.82
N ASN A 164 0.70 -6.33 -12.13
CA ASN A 164 1.76 -6.92 -12.91
C ASN A 164 2.72 -5.86 -13.46
N LYS A 165 3.95 -5.82 -12.93
CA LYS A 165 5.00 -4.85 -13.27
C LYS A 165 5.47 -4.97 -14.72
N TYR A 166 5.48 -6.18 -15.28
CA TYR A 166 5.92 -6.39 -16.65
C TYR A 166 4.91 -5.88 -17.67
N LEU A 167 3.63 -6.09 -17.45
CA LEU A 167 2.58 -5.55 -18.32
C LEU A 167 2.57 -4.01 -18.29
N LEU A 168 2.78 -3.42 -17.12
CA LEU A 168 2.95 -1.97 -16.99
C LEU A 168 4.18 -1.48 -17.75
N TYR A 169 5.32 -2.15 -17.64
CA TYR A 169 6.55 -1.81 -18.35
C TYR A 169 6.34 -1.83 -19.88
N LEU A 170 5.66 -2.85 -20.42
CA LEU A 170 5.33 -2.89 -21.84
C LEU A 170 4.46 -1.70 -22.25
N HIS A 171 3.50 -1.33 -21.40
CA HIS A 171 2.67 -0.16 -21.65
C HIS A 171 3.47 1.16 -21.59
N GLN A 172 4.41 1.28 -20.67
CA GLN A 172 5.31 2.45 -20.62
C GLN A 172 6.10 2.62 -21.93
N ILE A 173 6.63 1.53 -22.49
CA ILE A 173 7.32 1.54 -23.78
C ILE A 173 6.37 1.96 -24.91
N GLU A 174 5.17 1.39 -24.96
CA GLU A 174 4.15 1.73 -25.98
C GLU A 174 3.78 3.21 -25.94
N GLN A 175 3.79 3.83 -24.76
CA GLN A 175 3.45 5.23 -24.55
C GLN A 175 4.66 6.18 -24.56
N ASP A 176 5.82 5.70 -24.95
CA ASP A 176 7.10 6.47 -24.98
C ASP A 176 7.38 7.19 -23.64
N LEU A 177 7.10 6.49 -22.51
CA LEU A 177 7.43 6.98 -21.18
C LEU A 177 8.85 6.62 -20.78
N PRO A 178 9.50 7.40 -19.89
CA PRO A 178 10.77 7.03 -19.32
C PRO A 178 10.69 5.67 -18.59
N THR A 179 11.66 4.80 -18.85
CA THR A 179 11.77 3.47 -18.26
C THR A 179 13.15 3.22 -17.70
N PHE A 180 13.26 2.26 -16.77
CA PHE A 180 14.57 1.72 -16.38
C PHE A 180 15.17 0.89 -17.52
N GLU A 181 16.52 0.80 -17.56
CA GLU A 181 17.17 -0.22 -18.39
C GLU A 181 16.73 -1.60 -17.92
N THR A 182 15.98 -2.31 -18.74
CA THR A 182 15.26 -3.52 -18.36
C THR A 182 15.49 -4.64 -19.38
N PHE A 183 15.84 -5.82 -18.85
CA PHE A 183 15.88 -7.08 -19.58
C PHE A 183 14.90 -8.05 -18.94
N THR A 184 14.55 -9.13 -19.65
CA THR A 184 13.74 -10.23 -19.13
C THR A 184 14.53 -11.52 -19.13
N ALA A 185 14.26 -12.39 -18.18
CA ALA A 185 14.92 -13.68 -18.01
C ALA A 185 13.94 -14.73 -17.48
N SER A 186 14.01 -15.96 -18.01
CA SER A 186 13.17 -17.11 -17.63
C SER A 186 13.91 -18.15 -16.78
N SER A 187 15.17 -17.88 -16.46
CA SER A 187 16.02 -18.76 -15.64
C SER A 187 17.15 -17.99 -14.98
N GLY A 188 17.75 -18.55 -13.92
CA GLY A 188 18.92 -17.95 -13.27
C GLY A 188 20.12 -17.75 -14.22
N SER A 189 20.33 -18.63 -15.21
CA SER A 189 21.38 -18.48 -16.23
C SER A 189 21.12 -17.30 -17.17
N GLU A 190 19.86 -17.05 -17.54
CA GLU A 190 19.48 -15.88 -18.32
C GLU A 190 19.58 -14.60 -17.50
N VAL A 191 19.24 -14.65 -16.20
CA VAL A 191 19.47 -13.53 -15.26
C VAL A 191 20.95 -13.16 -15.24
N ALA A 192 21.86 -14.14 -15.16
CA ALA A 192 23.31 -13.89 -15.20
C ALA A 192 23.74 -13.18 -16.50
N THR A 193 23.15 -13.57 -17.62
CA THR A 193 23.41 -12.91 -18.92
C THR A 193 22.93 -11.46 -18.92
N CYS A 194 21.73 -11.20 -18.37
CA CYS A 194 21.17 -9.85 -18.25
C CYS A 194 22.02 -8.97 -17.30
N ILE A 195 22.44 -9.51 -16.16
CA ILE A 195 23.30 -8.80 -15.21
C ILE A 195 24.66 -8.44 -15.81
N LYS A 196 25.25 -9.34 -16.61
CA LYS A 196 26.47 -9.04 -17.33
C LYS A 196 26.29 -7.85 -18.29
N LYS A 197 25.18 -7.79 -19.03
CA LYS A 197 24.86 -6.63 -19.89
C LYS A 197 24.73 -5.35 -19.08
N LEU A 198 24.04 -5.37 -17.93
CA LEU A 198 23.92 -4.22 -17.05
C LEU A 198 25.29 -3.76 -16.51
N PHE A 199 26.18 -4.71 -16.17
CA PHE A 199 27.56 -4.38 -15.78
C PHE A 199 28.32 -3.67 -16.91
N GLU A 200 28.20 -4.16 -18.15
CA GLU A 200 28.81 -3.54 -19.34
C GLU A 200 28.27 -2.12 -19.62
N LEU A 201 26.98 -1.87 -19.25
CA LEU A 201 26.35 -0.55 -19.30
C LEU A 201 26.72 0.37 -18.13
N GLY A 202 27.53 -0.11 -17.17
CA GLY A 202 28.05 0.69 -16.06
C GLY A 202 27.22 0.64 -14.77
N TYR A 203 26.22 -0.25 -14.66
CA TYR A 203 25.49 -0.44 -13.42
C TYR A 203 26.30 -1.26 -12.41
N SER A 204 26.43 -0.76 -11.18
CA SER A 204 27.10 -1.47 -10.08
C SER A 204 26.20 -2.48 -9.40
N LYS A 205 24.88 -2.23 -9.43
CA LYS A 205 23.83 -3.09 -8.88
C LYS A 205 22.71 -3.30 -9.91
N ALA A 206 22.01 -4.41 -9.75
CA ALA A 206 20.79 -4.72 -10.48
C ALA A 206 19.70 -5.17 -9.51
N VAL A 207 18.45 -5.08 -9.92
CA VAL A 207 17.32 -5.68 -9.22
C VAL A 207 16.65 -6.69 -10.14
N VAL A 208 16.41 -7.90 -9.61
CA VAL A 208 15.64 -8.95 -10.27
C VAL A 208 14.27 -8.97 -9.60
N LYS A 209 13.20 -8.82 -10.39
CA LYS A 209 11.83 -8.68 -9.89
C LYS A 209 10.93 -9.73 -10.51
N ALA A 210 10.12 -10.43 -9.69
CA ALA A 210 8.93 -11.11 -10.19
C ALA A 210 7.98 -10.13 -10.86
N GLN A 211 7.12 -10.61 -11.73
CA GLN A 211 6.09 -9.75 -12.36
C GLN A 211 5.10 -9.22 -11.31
N ILE A 212 4.78 -10.02 -10.29
CA ILE A 212 3.94 -9.62 -9.16
C ILE A 212 4.77 -9.70 -7.87
N GLY A 213 4.70 -8.65 -7.05
CA GLY A 213 5.42 -8.56 -5.78
C GLY A 213 4.99 -7.31 -5.02
N ALA A 214 5.28 -7.26 -3.72
CA ALA A 214 4.89 -6.16 -2.84
C ALA A 214 5.88 -5.93 -1.70
N SER A 215 6.03 -4.71 -1.23
CA SER A 215 6.79 -4.34 -0.02
C SER A 215 8.24 -4.84 -0.01
N GLY A 216 8.89 -4.89 -1.16
CA GLY A 216 10.26 -5.42 -1.29
C GLY A 216 10.33 -6.94 -1.51
N TYR A 217 9.22 -7.68 -1.31
CA TYR A 217 9.14 -9.12 -1.59
C TYR A 217 8.84 -9.39 -3.06
N GLY A 218 9.34 -10.50 -3.56
CA GLY A 218 9.33 -10.78 -4.99
C GLY A 218 10.38 -9.99 -5.75
N MET A 219 11.46 -9.53 -5.07
CA MET A 219 12.63 -8.91 -5.72
C MET A 219 13.93 -9.21 -4.97
N VAL A 220 15.03 -9.25 -5.73
CA VAL A 220 16.40 -9.41 -5.21
C VAL A 220 17.27 -8.30 -5.75
N ILE A 221 17.87 -7.50 -4.86
CA ILE A 221 18.91 -6.51 -5.22
C ILE A 221 20.27 -7.18 -5.11
N THR A 222 21.07 -7.09 -6.17
CA THR A 222 22.37 -7.76 -6.21
C THR A 222 23.45 -6.89 -6.87
N ALA A 223 24.72 -7.15 -6.51
CA ALA A 223 25.84 -6.57 -7.23
C ALA A 223 25.96 -7.18 -8.63
N THR A 224 26.30 -6.36 -9.63
CA THR A 224 26.50 -6.84 -11.00
C THR A 224 27.84 -7.59 -11.17
N LYS A 225 28.85 -7.23 -10.34
CA LYS A 225 30.16 -7.89 -10.34
C LYS A 225 30.14 -9.08 -9.40
N GLY A 226 30.54 -10.25 -9.91
CA GLY A 226 30.62 -11.48 -9.11
C GLY A 226 29.26 -12.10 -8.78
N PHE A 227 28.25 -11.85 -9.60
CA PHE A 227 26.90 -12.37 -9.43
C PHE A 227 26.88 -13.91 -9.46
N ASN A 228 26.14 -14.49 -8.49
CA ASN A 228 25.87 -15.94 -8.44
C ASN A 228 24.45 -16.23 -8.92
N PRO A 229 24.23 -16.95 -10.02
CA PRO A 229 22.90 -17.30 -10.53
C PRO A 229 22.05 -18.13 -9.55
N GLU A 230 22.68 -18.94 -8.68
CA GLU A 230 22.01 -19.78 -7.69
C GLU A 230 21.36 -18.98 -6.54
N SER A 231 21.72 -17.70 -6.42
CA SER A 231 21.12 -16.80 -5.42
C SER A 231 19.72 -16.31 -5.80
N ILE A 232 19.23 -16.63 -7.00
CA ILE A 232 17.92 -16.19 -7.49
C ILE A 232 16.86 -17.24 -7.13
N PRO A 233 15.89 -16.90 -6.26
CA PRO A 233 14.80 -17.82 -5.90
C PRO A 233 13.91 -18.18 -7.10
N ASP A 234 13.53 -19.45 -7.20
CA ASP A 234 12.68 -19.96 -8.29
C ASP A 234 11.31 -19.28 -8.35
N TYR A 235 10.78 -18.83 -7.23
CA TYR A 235 9.48 -18.15 -7.16
C TYR A 235 9.43 -16.85 -7.95
N LEU A 236 10.58 -16.22 -8.28
CA LEU A 236 10.62 -15.04 -9.13
C LEU A 236 10.17 -15.31 -10.57
N PHE A 237 10.10 -16.57 -10.99
CA PHE A 237 9.67 -16.99 -12.32
C PHE A 237 8.23 -17.55 -12.35
N HIS A 238 7.47 -17.39 -11.25
CA HIS A 238 6.13 -17.98 -11.12
C HIS A 238 5.16 -17.49 -12.20
N GLU A 239 5.16 -16.19 -12.50
CA GLU A 239 4.33 -15.61 -13.56
C GLU A 239 4.98 -15.68 -14.95
N GLY A 240 6.10 -16.36 -15.11
CA GLY A 240 6.90 -16.44 -16.31
C GLY A 240 8.23 -15.69 -16.19
N ALA A 241 8.67 -15.02 -17.26
CA ALA A 241 9.95 -14.30 -17.24
C ALA A 241 9.96 -13.19 -16.19
N CYS A 242 11.00 -13.17 -15.36
CA CYS A 242 11.25 -12.08 -14.41
C CYS A 242 11.84 -10.84 -15.12
N MET A 243 11.83 -9.69 -14.47
CA MET A 243 12.45 -8.45 -14.93
C MET A 243 13.80 -8.25 -14.26
N VAL A 244 14.83 -7.94 -15.04
CA VAL A 244 16.19 -7.62 -14.58
C VAL A 244 16.48 -6.18 -14.93
N GLN A 245 16.51 -5.29 -13.92
CA GLN A 245 16.62 -3.84 -14.12
C GLN A 245 17.92 -3.28 -13.52
N GLY A 246 18.49 -2.29 -14.19
CA GLY A 246 19.60 -1.53 -13.64
C GLY A 246 19.16 -0.72 -12.41
N TRP A 247 19.90 -0.84 -11.31
CA TRP A 247 19.66 -0.08 -10.08
C TRP A 247 20.24 1.31 -10.19
N LEU A 248 19.39 2.33 -10.09
CA LEU A 248 19.79 3.73 -10.18
C LEU A 248 20.18 4.26 -8.80
N ASP A 249 21.48 4.35 -8.53
CA ASP A 249 22.04 4.96 -7.34
C ASP A 249 23.15 5.98 -7.72
N HIS A 250 23.78 6.63 -6.71
CA HIS A 250 24.85 7.61 -6.87
C HIS A 250 26.11 7.06 -7.61
N ARG A 251 26.23 5.73 -7.80
CA ARG A 251 27.32 5.08 -8.50
C ARG A 251 27.12 5.05 -10.02
N VAL A 252 25.88 5.26 -10.46
CA VAL A 252 25.59 5.42 -11.88
C VAL A 252 25.92 6.85 -12.27
N ARG A 253 26.80 7.00 -13.26
CA ARG A 253 27.34 8.29 -13.66
C ARG A 253 26.25 9.32 -13.99
N GLU A 254 26.40 10.54 -13.45
CA GLU A 254 25.51 11.67 -13.68
C GLU A 254 24.05 11.46 -13.21
N ILE A 255 23.81 10.51 -12.32
CA ILE A 255 22.49 10.28 -11.72
C ILE A 255 22.53 10.62 -10.23
N GLU A 256 21.53 11.37 -9.78
CA GLU A 256 21.24 11.63 -8.38
C GLU A 256 19.76 11.32 -8.14
N ARG A 257 19.45 10.58 -7.08
CA ARG A 257 18.08 10.33 -6.63
C ARG A 257 17.57 11.55 -5.88
N ILE A 258 16.40 12.02 -6.27
CA ILE A 258 15.73 13.18 -5.65
C ILE A 258 14.65 12.71 -4.70
N GLY A 259 13.85 11.70 -5.09
CA GLY A 259 12.77 11.19 -4.26
C GLY A 259 12.05 9.99 -4.87
N SER A 260 11.10 9.48 -4.08
CA SER A 260 10.23 8.34 -4.45
C SER A 260 8.76 8.72 -4.26
N PRO A 261 8.23 9.65 -5.08
CA PRO A 261 6.84 10.09 -4.93
C PRO A 261 5.85 9.03 -5.42
N SER A 262 4.62 9.16 -4.92
CA SER A 262 3.48 8.33 -5.34
C SER A 262 2.26 9.20 -5.61
N ILE A 263 1.53 8.91 -6.68
CA ILE A 263 0.24 9.54 -6.96
C ILE A 263 -0.87 8.59 -6.53
N GLN A 264 -1.68 9.02 -5.57
CA GLN A 264 -2.85 8.28 -5.11
C GLN A 264 -4.03 8.47 -6.06
N MET A 265 -4.69 7.39 -6.41
CA MET A 265 -5.80 7.42 -7.35
C MET A 265 -7.00 6.58 -6.91
N PHE A 266 -8.15 6.93 -7.45
CA PHE A 266 -9.38 6.16 -7.33
C PHE A 266 -10.01 6.00 -8.71
N LEU A 267 -10.38 4.78 -9.06
CA LEU A 267 -10.98 4.43 -10.35
C LEU A 267 -12.41 3.94 -10.12
N ASN A 268 -13.37 4.63 -10.71
CA ASN A 268 -14.75 4.13 -10.81
C ASN A 268 -15.05 3.70 -12.26
N ASP A 269 -16.32 3.53 -12.63
CA ASP A 269 -16.71 2.96 -13.92
C ASP A 269 -16.29 3.82 -15.12
N ASP A 270 -16.22 5.14 -14.96
CA ASP A 270 -16.01 6.08 -16.07
C ASP A 270 -14.89 7.09 -15.83
N THR A 271 -14.33 7.16 -14.63
CA THR A 271 -13.38 8.21 -14.25
C THR A 271 -12.21 7.66 -13.44
N VAL A 272 -11.02 8.17 -13.72
CA VAL A 272 -9.81 8.04 -12.91
C VAL A 272 -9.60 9.37 -12.18
N PHE A 273 -9.66 9.35 -10.85
CA PHE A 273 -9.36 10.50 -10.00
C PHE A 273 -7.93 10.39 -9.49
N LEU A 274 -7.15 11.45 -9.65
CA LEU A 274 -5.81 11.59 -9.08
C LEU A 274 -5.93 12.62 -7.96
N PHE A 275 -5.91 12.17 -6.68
CA PHE A 275 -6.41 13.00 -5.58
C PHE A 275 -5.35 13.38 -4.55
N ASP A 276 -4.21 12.70 -4.49
CA ASP A 276 -3.10 13.10 -3.62
C ASP A 276 -1.76 12.72 -4.25
N TRP A 277 -0.70 13.41 -3.80
CA TRP A 277 0.69 13.06 -4.11
C TRP A 277 1.48 12.96 -2.82
N THR A 278 2.23 11.90 -2.69
CA THR A 278 2.95 11.58 -1.48
C THR A 278 4.41 11.34 -1.77
N GLU A 279 5.27 11.53 -0.80
CA GLU A 279 6.65 11.05 -0.81
C GLU A 279 6.74 9.83 0.10
N GLN A 280 7.40 8.78 -0.34
CA GLN A 280 7.71 7.62 0.48
C GLN A 280 8.93 7.92 1.35
N ILE A 281 8.83 7.61 2.64
CA ILE A 281 9.95 7.65 3.57
C ILE A 281 10.51 6.24 3.63
N LEU A 282 11.73 6.09 3.12
CA LEU A 282 12.40 4.79 2.99
C LEU A 282 13.68 4.79 3.82
N SER A 283 13.93 3.71 4.59
CA SER A 283 15.25 3.37 5.12
C SER A 283 15.94 2.38 4.19
N ASP A 284 17.27 2.35 4.21
CA ASP A 284 18.10 1.45 3.41
C ASP A 284 17.69 1.33 1.93
N GLU A 285 17.18 2.43 1.36
CA GLU A 285 16.73 2.57 -0.04
C GLU A 285 15.47 1.76 -0.41
N SER A 286 14.92 0.93 0.46
CA SER A 286 13.81 0.03 0.12
C SER A 286 12.79 -0.25 1.22
N VAL A 287 13.11 -0.09 2.51
CA VAL A 287 12.17 -0.38 3.60
C VAL A 287 11.24 0.81 3.83
N HIS A 288 9.94 0.58 3.71
CA HIS A 288 8.92 1.62 3.85
C HIS A 288 8.65 1.95 5.33
N GLU A 289 9.05 3.14 5.78
CA GLU A 289 8.84 3.65 7.13
C GLU A 289 7.65 4.59 7.28
N GLY A 290 7.19 5.15 6.16
CA GLY A 290 6.09 6.10 6.19
C GLY A 290 5.87 6.83 4.88
N ASN A 291 5.00 7.84 4.93
CA ASN A 291 4.71 8.72 3.81
C ASN A 291 4.48 10.15 4.31
N LEU A 292 4.72 11.11 3.46
CA LEU A 292 4.35 12.50 3.70
C LEU A 292 3.74 13.15 2.46
N SER A 293 2.95 14.20 2.63
CA SER A 293 2.36 14.99 1.55
C SER A 293 2.30 16.47 1.93
N PRO A 294 2.69 17.35 0.99
CA PRO A 294 3.25 17.08 -0.35
C PRO A 294 4.73 16.65 -0.30
N PRO A 295 5.28 16.07 -1.39
CA PRO A 295 6.72 15.85 -1.50
C PRO A 295 7.50 17.16 -1.31
N PRO A 296 8.60 17.19 -0.53
CA PRO A 296 9.23 18.44 -0.07
C PRO A 296 9.83 19.28 -1.21
N TYR A 297 10.19 18.65 -2.31
CA TYR A 297 10.79 19.32 -3.49
C TYR A 297 9.76 19.78 -4.53
N ILE A 298 8.47 19.38 -4.41
CA ILE A 298 7.50 19.58 -5.50
C ILE A 298 7.16 21.08 -5.72
N LYS A 299 7.07 21.86 -4.63
CA LYS A 299 6.77 23.30 -4.72
C LYS A 299 7.81 24.06 -5.58
N GLN A 300 9.06 23.58 -5.64
CA GLN A 300 10.14 24.19 -6.40
C GLN A 300 10.21 23.70 -7.85
N HIS A 301 9.47 22.64 -8.22
CA HIS A 301 9.55 21.94 -9.50
C HIS A 301 8.18 21.70 -10.13
N ARG A 302 7.45 22.77 -10.47
CA ARG A 302 6.10 22.66 -11.04
C ARG A 302 6.03 21.79 -12.30
N ALA A 303 7.05 21.83 -13.17
CA ALA A 303 7.09 20.98 -14.36
C ALA A 303 7.17 19.48 -13.99
N LEU A 304 7.84 19.14 -12.89
CA LEU A 304 7.88 17.77 -12.36
C LEU A 304 6.51 17.34 -11.86
N GLU A 305 5.79 18.20 -11.12
CA GLU A 305 4.44 17.92 -10.68
C GLU A 305 3.51 17.61 -11.86
N GLU A 306 3.55 18.45 -12.91
CA GLU A 306 2.75 18.26 -14.12
C GLU A 306 3.08 16.93 -14.81
N GLU A 307 4.38 16.57 -14.85
CA GLU A 307 4.85 15.31 -15.46
C GLU A 307 4.43 14.08 -14.66
N LEU A 308 4.51 14.10 -13.31
CA LEU A 308 4.02 13.02 -12.45
C LEU A 308 2.54 12.76 -12.69
N PHE A 309 1.71 13.80 -12.69
CA PHE A 309 0.29 13.67 -12.98
C PHE A 309 0.00 13.22 -14.42
N ARG A 310 0.80 13.64 -15.40
CA ARG A 310 0.68 13.19 -16.79
C ARG A 310 0.91 11.69 -16.91
N GLN A 311 2.02 11.19 -16.35
CA GLN A 311 2.35 9.77 -16.38
C GLN A 311 1.33 8.95 -15.57
N ALA A 312 0.94 9.40 -14.36
CA ALA A 312 -0.11 8.75 -13.57
C ALA A 312 -1.46 8.70 -14.30
N SER A 313 -1.79 9.72 -15.10
CA SER A 313 -3.01 9.72 -15.94
C SER A 313 -2.97 8.63 -17.01
N ILE A 314 -1.81 8.40 -17.63
CA ILE A 314 -1.61 7.35 -18.63
C ILE A 314 -1.72 5.98 -17.95
N ALA A 315 -1.00 5.79 -16.85
CA ALA A 315 -1.02 4.56 -16.05
C ALA A 315 -2.42 4.23 -15.50
N GLY A 316 -3.14 5.23 -15.00
CA GLY A 316 -4.51 5.06 -14.49
C GLY A 316 -5.52 4.69 -15.59
N LYS A 317 -5.40 5.25 -16.80
CA LYS A 317 -6.22 4.84 -17.95
C LYS A 317 -5.93 3.40 -18.35
N TRP A 318 -4.67 3.01 -18.37
CA TRP A 318 -4.26 1.63 -18.63
C TRP A 318 -4.85 0.68 -17.59
N LEU A 319 -4.72 1.00 -16.30
CA LEU A 319 -5.26 0.21 -15.20
C LEU A 319 -6.77 0.04 -15.30
N HIS A 320 -7.48 1.12 -15.63
CA HIS A 320 -8.93 1.09 -15.87
C HIS A 320 -9.29 0.17 -17.04
N ALA A 321 -8.51 0.19 -18.12
CA ALA A 321 -8.70 -0.67 -19.30
C ALA A 321 -8.45 -2.15 -19.01
N GLN A 322 -7.58 -2.47 -17.99
CA GLN A 322 -7.42 -3.84 -17.50
C GLN A 322 -8.64 -4.35 -16.69
N GLY A 323 -9.63 -3.53 -16.44
CA GLY A 323 -10.83 -3.89 -15.67
C GLY A 323 -10.72 -3.64 -14.18
N TYR A 324 -9.64 -3.00 -13.70
CA TYR A 324 -9.48 -2.64 -12.30
C TYR A 324 -10.39 -1.47 -11.91
N ARG A 325 -10.97 -1.54 -10.71
CA ARG A 325 -11.76 -0.49 -10.05
C ARG A 325 -11.38 -0.42 -8.57
N GLY A 326 -11.42 0.77 -7.98
CA GLY A 326 -11.07 0.99 -6.57
C GLY A 326 -9.91 1.94 -6.37
N THR A 327 -9.32 1.93 -5.18
CA THR A 327 -8.13 2.72 -4.86
C THR A 327 -6.87 2.09 -5.46
N ALA A 328 -5.94 2.91 -5.90
CA ALA A 328 -4.64 2.47 -6.42
C ALA A 328 -3.60 3.57 -6.21
N SER A 329 -2.33 3.26 -6.45
CA SER A 329 -1.26 4.26 -6.54
C SER A 329 -0.33 3.98 -7.71
N THR A 330 0.31 5.03 -8.22
CA THR A 330 1.44 4.93 -9.15
C THR A 330 2.67 5.44 -8.46
N ASP A 331 3.67 4.60 -8.27
CA ASP A 331 4.90 4.91 -7.55
C ASP A 331 6.02 5.23 -8.55
N PHE A 332 6.79 6.26 -8.22
CA PHE A 332 7.82 6.80 -9.08
C PHE A 332 9.19 6.78 -8.40
N LEU A 333 10.23 6.82 -9.22
CA LEU A 333 11.55 7.30 -8.86
C LEU A 333 11.80 8.61 -9.58
N VAL A 334 12.15 9.67 -8.86
CA VAL A 334 12.59 10.94 -9.40
C VAL A 334 14.10 11.04 -9.29
N ILE A 335 14.74 11.30 -10.41
CA ILE A 335 16.21 11.45 -10.53
C ILE A 335 16.56 12.74 -11.24
N THR A 336 17.80 13.20 -11.05
CA THR A 336 18.45 14.04 -12.04
C THR A 336 19.30 13.16 -12.96
N ARG A 337 19.21 13.41 -14.25
CA ARG A 337 20.10 12.83 -15.26
C ARG A 337 20.64 13.95 -16.11
N LYS A 338 21.97 14.14 -16.13
CA LYS A 338 22.61 15.26 -16.82
C LYS A 338 21.97 16.62 -16.45
N ARG A 339 21.71 16.83 -15.15
CA ARG A 339 21.07 18.03 -14.59
C ARG A 339 19.61 18.26 -15.01
N LYS A 340 18.94 17.29 -15.62
CA LYS A 340 17.51 17.33 -15.92
C LYS A 340 16.76 16.41 -14.96
N LEU A 341 15.65 16.89 -14.42
CA LEU A 341 14.74 16.06 -13.64
C LEU A 341 13.99 15.09 -14.56
N GLU A 342 13.92 13.86 -14.14
CA GLU A 342 13.22 12.77 -14.82
C GLU A 342 12.41 11.99 -13.79
N ALA A 343 11.13 11.72 -14.10
CA ALA A 343 10.28 10.85 -13.33
C ALA A 343 10.09 9.53 -14.07
N ILE A 344 10.31 8.42 -13.39
CA ILE A 344 10.20 7.08 -13.96
C ILE A 344 9.19 6.30 -13.10
N ILE A 345 8.16 5.72 -13.72
CA ILE A 345 7.22 4.86 -13.00
C ILE A 345 7.92 3.55 -12.60
N CYS A 346 7.89 3.24 -11.30
CA CYS A 346 8.42 1.99 -10.74
C CYS A 346 7.39 0.87 -10.80
N GLU A 347 6.15 1.17 -10.37
CA GLU A 347 5.04 0.22 -10.32
C GLU A 347 3.69 0.93 -10.18
N ILE A 348 2.62 0.19 -10.45
CA ILE A 348 1.27 0.49 -9.99
C ILE A 348 0.94 -0.49 -8.87
N ASN A 349 0.29 0.03 -7.83
CA ASN A 349 -0.30 -0.76 -6.79
C ASN A 349 -1.82 -0.72 -6.94
N ALA A 350 -2.40 -1.75 -7.58
CA ALA A 350 -3.83 -1.89 -7.84
C ALA A 350 -4.53 -2.48 -6.60
N ARG A 351 -4.51 -1.73 -5.51
CA ARG A 351 -5.03 -2.10 -4.18
C ARG A 351 -5.02 -0.89 -3.24
N VAL A 352 -5.58 -1.08 -2.04
CA VAL A 352 -5.32 -0.19 -0.90
C VAL A 352 -3.84 -0.29 -0.53
N THR A 353 -3.15 0.84 -0.38
CA THR A 353 -1.70 0.91 -0.11
C THR A 353 -1.40 1.54 1.24
N GLY A 354 -0.12 1.51 1.66
CA GLY A 354 0.35 2.19 2.87
C GLY A 354 0.14 3.70 2.87
N ALA A 355 0.03 4.32 1.68
CA ALA A 355 -0.28 5.74 1.53
C ALA A 355 -1.78 6.04 1.41
N THR A 356 -2.63 5.05 1.10
CA THR A 356 -4.07 5.25 0.94
C THR A 356 -4.72 5.67 2.26
N TYR A 357 -4.41 4.98 3.37
CA TYR A 357 -5.05 5.25 4.67
C TYR A 357 -4.77 6.68 5.16
N PRO A 358 -3.49 7.10 5.24
CA PRO A 358 -3.19 8.44 5.72
C PRO A 358 -3.69 9.53 4.76
N ALA A 359 -3.63 9.31 3.44
CA ALA A 359 -4.15 10.26 2.46
C ALA A 359 -5.65 10.49 2.63
N VAL A 360 -6.44 9.41 2.79
CA VAL A 360 -7.90 9.52 2.97
C VAL A 360 -8.22 10.24 4.28
N LEU A 361 -7.60 9.86 5.40
CA LEU A 361 -7.82 10.50 6.70
C LEU A 361 -7.38 11.97 6.69
N ALA A 362 -6.19 12.25 6.17
CA ALA A 362 -5.67 13.61 6.10
C ALA A 362 -6.59 14.52 5.27
N ARG A 363 -7.02 14.07 4.09
CA ARG A 363 -7.90 14.86 3.23
C ARG A 363 -9.33 14.99 3.76
N TYR A 364 -9.74 14.05 4.62
CA TYR A 364 -11.03 14.15 5.33
C TYR A 364 -11.00 15.21 6.45
N PHE A 365 -9.96 15.19 7.30
CA PHE A 365 -9.88 16.09 8.45
C PHE A 365 -9.25 17.45 8.11
N LYS A 366 -8.28 17.50 7.20
CA LYS A 366 -7.53 18.71 6.83
C LYS A 366 -7.23 18.72 5.32
N PRO A 367 -8.24 19.01 4.47
CA PRO A 367 -8.11 18.87 3.01
C PRO A 367 -6.91 19.60 2.41
N ASP A 368 -6.70 20.88 2.81
CA ASP A 368 -5.64 21.73 2.26
C ASP A 368 -4.32 21.67 3.06
N GLY A 369 -4.27 20.83 4.13
CA GLY A 369 -3.11 20.71 5.00
C GLY A 369 -2.03 19.78 4.46
N CYS A 370 -0.92 19.78 5.18
CA CYS A 370 0.16 18.82 5.05
C CYS A 370 -0.03 17.65 6.02
N TRP A 371 0.57 16.52 5.69
CA TRP A 371 0.54 15.35 6.58
C TRP A 371 1.83 14.54 6.49
N ASN A 372 2.14 13.86 7.60
CA ASN A 372 3.25 12.91 7.68
C ASN A 372 2.80 11.68 8.48
N MET A 373 2.93 10.51 7.91
CA MET A 373 2.62 9.24 8.53
C MET A 373 3.89 8.45 8.78
N ARG A 374 4.00 7.87 9.98
CA ARG A 374 5.11 7.02 10.37
C ARG A 374 4.64 5.69 10.92
N ASN A 375 5.35 4.62 10.54
CA ASN A 375 5.31 3.34 11.21
C ASN A 375 6.29 3.38 12.39
N ILE A 376 5.80 3.15 13.60
CA ILE A 376 6.63 3.23 14.81
C ILE A 376 6.60 1.88 15.50
N GLN A 377 7.76 1.28 15.67
CA GLN A 377 7.96 0.08 16.49
C GLN A 377 8.46 0.49 17.87
N PHE A 378 7.82 -0.02 18.90
CA PHE A 378 8.21 0.28 20.27
C PHE A 378 9.25 -0.72 20.79
N ARG A 379 10.20 -0.24 21.60
CA ARG A 379 11.21 -1.11 22.26
C ARG A 379 10.59 -2.07 23.26
N LYS A 380 9.47 -1.67 23.85
CA LYS A 380 8.71 -2.44 24.83
C LYS A 380 7.23 -2.38 24.47
N SER A 381 6.53 -3.48 24.61
CA SER A 381 5.08 -3.53 24.40
C SER A 381 4.35 -2.59 25.36
N LEU A 382 3.37 -1.87 24.87
CA LEU A 382 2.65 -0.81 25.58
C LEU A 382 1.17 -1.18 25.76
N ASP A 383 0.57 -0.62 26.79
CA ASP A 383 -0.88 -0.60 26.93
C ASP A 383 -1.45 0.51 26.02
N GLY A 384 -2.43 0.18 25.16
CA GLY A 384 -3.02 1.15 24.24
C GLY A 384 -3.66 2.34 24.94
N SER A 385 -4.32 2.12 26.08
CA SER A 385 -4.92 3.19 26.89
C SER A 385 -3.87 4.12 27.48
N GLN A 386 -2.73 3.58 27.94
CA GLN A 386 -1.62 4.36 28.47
C GLN A 386 -0.97 5.21 27.38
N LEU A 387 -0.79 4.64 26.18
CA LEU A 387 -0.23 5.35 25.04
C LEU A 387 -1.13 6.55 24.63
N LEU A 388 -2.42 6.31 24.45
CA LEU A 388 -3.38 7.37 24.10
C LEU A 388 -3.46 8.45 25.19
N SER A 389 -3.49 8.05 26.48
CA SER A 389 -3.47 9.00 27.59
C SER A 389 -2.18 9.82 27.67
N ALA A 390 -1.03 9.25 27.28
CA ALA A 390 0.22 9.99 27.22
C ALA A 390 0.21 11.02 26.09
N MET A 391 -0.28 10.64 24.91
CA MET A 391 -0.46 11.57 23.79
C MET A 391 -1.44 12.70 24.10
N ASP A 392 -2.51 12.41 24.82
CA ASP A 392 -3.49 13.41 25.24
C ASP A 392 -2.90 14.41 26.24
N ARG A 393 -2.16 13.94 27.24
CA ARG A 393 -1.46 14.82 28.21
C ARG A 393 -0.45 15.78 27.55
N THR A 394 0.17 15.38 26.47
CA THR A 394 1.10 16.23 25.72
C THR A 394 0.39 17.13 24.71
N ALA A 395 -0.94 17.13 24.69
CA ALA A 395 -1.79 17.94 23.81
C ALA A 395 -1.46 17.78 22.31
N VAL A 396 -1.05 16.58 21.91
CA VAL A 396 -0.74 16.26 20.50
C VAL A 396 -1.81 15.39 19.85
N LEU A 397 -2.69 14.76 20.63
CA LEU A 397 -3.76 13.92 20.11
C LEU A 397 -4.78 14.78 19.36
N TYR A 398 -4.96 14.52 18.05
CA TYR A 398 -5.83 15.32 17.19
C TYR A 398 -7.32 15.13 17.53
N ARG A 399 -8.06 16.22 17.49
CA ARG A 399 -9.54 16.24 17.53
C ARG A 399 -10.11 17.07 16.37
N PRO A 400 -11.31 16.74 15.87
CA PRO A 400 -11.93 17.53 14.80
C PRO A 400 -12.00 19.03 15.14
N GLY A 401 -11.46 19.85 14.26
CA GLY A 401 -11.37 21.29 14.47
C GLY A 401 -10.03 21.79 15.00
N ASP A 402 -9.14 20.89 15.42
CA ASP A 402 -7.77 21.28 15.79
C ASP A 402 -7.00 21.77 14.56
N GLU A 403 -6.16 22.78 14.75
CA GLU A 403 -5.28 23.28 13.68
C GLU A 403 -4.21 22.26 13.31
N ARG A 404 -3.75 21.47 14.30
CA ARG A 404 -2.73 20.43 14.12
C ARG A 404 -2.83 19.36 15.20
N GLY A 405 -2.28 18.18 14.92
CA GLY A 405 -2.24 17.09 15.88
C GLY A 405 -1.86 15.76 15.23
N ILE A 406 -1.89 14.70 16.01
CA ILE A 406 -1.53 13.34 15.58
C ILE A 406 -2.73 12.43 15.75
N ILE A 407 -3.05 11.70 14.71
CA ILE A 407 -4.05 10.61 14.70
C ILE A 407 -3.31 9.28 14.73
N PRO A 408 -3.31 8.53 15.83
CA PRO A 408 -3.01 7.09 15.79
C PRO A 408 -4.19 6.40 15.09
N PHE A 409 -3.94 5.59 14.07
CA PHE A 409 -5.03 4.98 13.30
C PHE A 409 -4.93 3.45 13.17
N ASN A 410 -3.83 2.84 13.60
CA ASN A 410 -3.71 1.41 13.75
C ASN A 410 -2.67 1.05 14.82
N PHE A 411 -2.97 0.03 15.62
CA PHE A 411 -2.05 -0.59 16.56
C PHE A 411 -1.90 -2.08 16.23
N ASN A 412 -0.64 -2.54 16.16
CA ASN A 412 -0.31 -3.94 16.10
C ASN A 412 -0.02 -4.43 17.52
N MET A 413 -0.68 -5.51 17.92
CA MET A 413 -0.58 -6.05 19.26
C MET A 413 0.13 -7.40 19.26
N ASP A 414 0.78 -7.73 20.40
CA ASP A 414 1.26 -9.06 20.70
C ASP A 414 0.12 -9.97 21.22
N SER A 415 0.47 -11.21 21.59
CA SER A 415 -0.47 -12.19 22.14
C SER A 415 -1.12 -11.76 23.46
N ASP A 416 -0.49 -10.84 24.20
CA ASP A 416 -0.98 -10.32 25.47
C ASP A 416 -1.84 -9.07 25.30
N GLY A 417 -2.14 -8.68 24.05
CA GLY A 417 -2.92 -7.49 23.70
C GLY A 417 -2.17 -6.17 23.91
N LYS A 418 -0.83 -6.22 24.03
CA LYS A 418 0.00 -5.02 24.14
C LYS A 418 0.44 -4.52 22.78
N VAL A 419 0.45 -3.20 22.59
CA VAL A 419 0.88 -2.53 21.38
C VAL A 419 2.40 -2.65 21.21
N THR A 420 2.83 -3.26 20.13
CA THR A 420 4.25 -3.41 19.76
C THR A 420 4.66 -2.45 18.66
N LYS A 421 3.70 -2.05 17.81
CA LYS A 421 3.90 -1.15 16.67
C LYS A 421 2.63 -0.35 16.43
N GLY A 422 2.76 0.89 15.98
CA GLY A 422 1.62 1.73 15.61
C GLY A 422 1.87 2.53 14.33
N GLN A 423 0.77 2.99 13.72
CA GLN A 423 0.77 3.97 12.64
C GLN A 423 0.22 5.29 13.16
N PHE A 424 0.99 6.37 12.93
CA PHE A 424 0.69 7.70 13.44
C PHE A 424 0.70 8.70 12.28
N LEU A 425 -0.41 9.42 12.13
CA LEU A 425 -0.61 10.45 11.11
C LEU A 425 -0.59 11.82 11.76
N SER A 426 0.43 12.62 11.52
CA SER A 426 0.44 14.03 11.91
C SER A 426 -0.18 14.90 10.82
N LEU A 427 -0.97 15.88 11.25
CA LEU A 427 -1.66 16.88 10.42
C LEU A 427 -1.24 18.27 10.86
N ALA A 428 -0.91 19.16 9.91
CA ALA A 428 -0.61 20.57 10.15
C ALA A 428 -0.76 21.38 8.85
N ASP A 429 -0.56 22.70 8.90
CA ASP A 429 -0.58 23.54 7.70
C ASP A 429 0.75 23.47 6.92
N GLU A 430 1.87 23.24 7.61
CA GLU A 430 3.19 23.18 7.01
C GLU A 430 3.87 21.80 7.24
N PRO A 431 4.66 21.28 6.25
CA PRO A 431 5.31 19.98 6.35
C PRO A 431 6.27 19.85 7.54
N GLN A 432 6.96 20.95 7.89
CA GLN A 432 7.91 20.99 9.02
C GLN A 432 7.20 20.79 10.36
N GLU A 433 5.99 21.35 10.51
CA GLU A 433 5.18 21.17 11.70
C GLU A 433 4.73 19.73 11.88
N CYS A 434 4.39 19.03 10.78
CA CYS A 434 4.06 17.60 10.83
C CYS A 434 5.22 16.76 11.37
N GLY A 435 6.45 17.05 10.94
CA GLY A 435 7.65 16.39 11.46
C GLY A 435 7.89 16.70 12.94
N ALA A 436 7.83 17.98 13.31
CA ALA A 436 8.04 18.46 14.68
C ALA A 436 7.04 17.86 15.68
N LEU A 437 5.78 17.67 15.28
CA LEU A 437 4.76 17.01 16.11
C LEU A 437 5.16 15.57 16.45
N LEU A 438 5.60 14.80 15.46
CA LEU A 438 6.05 13.43 15.68
C LEU A 438 7.30 13.39 16.56
N ASP A 439 8.30 14.24 16.30
CA ASP A 439 9.52 14.33 17.11
C ASP A 439 9.20 14.71 18.55
N HIS A 440 8.29 15.65 18.79
CA HIS A 440 7.86 16.06 20.13
C HIS A 440 7.25 14.90 20.90
N VAL A 441 6.33 14.15 20.30
CA VAL A 441 5.73 12.97 20.95
C VAL A 441 6.80 11.99 21.40
N TRP A 442 7.79 11.71 20.55
CA TRP A 442 8.82 10.73 20.87
C TRP A 442 9.79 11.18 21.97
N THR A 443 9.95 12.51 22.15
CA THR A 443 10.75 13.05 23.24
C THR A 443 10.01 13.10 24.58
N GLU A 444 8.67 13.26 24.54
CA GLU A 444 7.82 13.35 25.72
C GLU A 444 7.31 11.99 26.24
N LEU A 445 7.32 10.96 25.41
CA LEU A 445 6.99 9.61 25.84
C LEU A 445 8.09 9.05 26.75
N PRO A 446 7.76 8.18 27.73
CA PRO A 446 8.75 7.54 28.58
C PRO A 446 9.89 6.92 27.76
N VAL A 447 11.15 7.15 28.17
CA VAL A 447 12.36 6.69 27.44
C VAL A 447 12.34 5.18 27.17
N GLU A 448 11.77 4.40 28.08
CA GLU A 448 11.58 2.96 27.95
C GLU A 448 10.62 2.55 26.81
N TRP A 449 9.77 3.48 26.32
CA TRP A 449 8.86 3.27 25.21
C TRP A 449 9.47 3.69 23.87
N GLY A 450 10.65 4.32 23.90
CA GLY A 450 11.31 4.81 22.70
C GLY A 450 11.26 3.78 21.58
N TYR A 451 11.14 4.25 20.34
CA TYR A 451 11.15 3.33 19.20
C TYR A 451 12.55 2.77 18.95
N ALA A 452 12.60 1.50 18.50
CA ALA A 452 13.81 0.92 17.99
C ALA A 452 14.15 1.66 16.67
N ARG A 453 15.24 2.41 16.66
CA ARG A 453 15.95 2.72 15.41
C ARG A 453 16.91 1.55 15.22
N ASP A 454 16.68 0.75 14.17
CA ASP A 454 17.67 -0.22 13.73
C ASP A 454 18.89 0.49 13.15
#